data_0f965f8b1497a85b3efc2c30e81b8da2
#
_entry.id   0f965f8b1497a85b3efc2c30e81b8da2
#
_cell.length_a   1.000
_cell.length_b   1.000
_cell.length_c   1.000
_cell.angle_alpha   90.00
_cell.angle_beta   90.00
_cell.angle_gamma   90.00
#
_symmetry.space_group_name_H-M   'P 1'
#
loop_
_entity.id
_entity.type
_entity.pdbx_description
1 polymer ?
#
loop_
_entity_poly.entity_id
_entity_poly.type
_entity_poly.pdbx_seq_one_letter_code
_entity_poly.pdbx_strand_id
1 'polypeptide(L)'
;MDKIYKVYASVFSGKFSLDVYEARIKKKTKEHYFLDVGRNQDKMLPFDYISSIYKDNNSLMVWCEEKDIEHYKEIFPIQLKDNIKELMDVHIKHISKDIEDIDCFLINKTEIKIQKL
;
A
#
# COMPACT_ATOMS: atom_id res chain seq x y z
N MET A 1 23.20 7.37 -14.78
CA MET A 1 22.52 6.49 -13.82
C MET A 1 22.14 5.20 -14.53
N ASP A 2 22.68 4.08 -14.05
CA ASP A 2 22.52 2.78 -14.72
C ASP A 2 21.53 1.87 -14.00
N LYS A 3 21.15 2.24 -12.79
CA LYS A 3 20.29 1.41 -11.94
C LYS A 3 19.28 2.27 -11.21
N ILE A 4 18.13 1.69 -10.95
CA ILE A 4 17.09 2.25 -10.10
C ILE A 4 16.66 1.19 -9.09
N TYR A 5 16.20 1.61 -7.93
CA TYR A 5 15.88 0.70 -6.84
C TYR A 5 14.44 0.84 -6.41
N LYS A 6 13.82 -0.28 -6.10
CA LYS A 6 12.49 -0.31 -5.52
C LYS A 6 12.59 -0.71 -4.04
N VAL A 7 12.12 0.15 -3.16
CA VAL A 7 11.97 -0.16 -1.74
C VAL A 7 10.51 -0.52 -1.49
N TYR A 8 10.28 -1.69 -0.94
CA TYR A 8 8.96 -2.24 -0.74
C TYR A 8 8.81 -2.74 0.68
N ALA A 9 7.81 -2.22 1.40
CA ALA A 9 7.46 -2.65 2.74
C ALA A 9 6.04 -3.20 2.74
N SER A 10 5.83 -4.33 3.37
CA SER A 10 4.50 -4.93 3.47
C SER A 10 4.32 -5.71 4.76
N VAL A 11 3.06 -5.84 5.17
CA VAL A 11 2.65 -6.72 6.26
C VAL A 11 1.59 -7.67 5.74
N PHE A 12 1.84 -8.97 5.88
CA PHE A 12 0.91 -10.01 5.49
C PHE A 12 0.86 -11.10 6.56
N SER A 13 -0.33 -11.42 7.03
CA SER A 13 -0.55 -12.43 8.07
C SER A 13 0.34 -12.25 9.30
N GLY A 14 0.51 -11.01 9.76
CA GLY A 14 1.34 -10.68 10.91
C GLY A 14 2.84 -10.68 10.65
N LYS A 15 3.25 -10.89 9.40
CA LYS A 15 4.66 -10.83 9.00
C LYS A 15 4.97 -9.53 8.28
N PHE A 16 5.87 -8.73 8.85
CA PHE A 16 6.44 -7.57 8.20
C PHE A 16 7.64 -7.96 7.35
N SER A 17 7.72 -7.40 6.16
CA SER A 17 8.90 -7.52 5.30
C SER A 17 9.28 -6.17 4.71
N LEU A 18 10.58 -5.97 4.55
CA LEU A 18 11.14 -4.77 3.94
C LEU A 18 12.21 -5.24 2.93
N ASP A 19 11.92 -5.04 1.66
CA ASP A 19 12.75 -5.55 0.58
C ASP A 19 13.24 -4.42 -0.31
N VAL A 20 14.44 -4.56 -0.81
CA VAL A 20 15.03 -3.63 -1.78
C VAL A 20 15.38 -4.41 -3.03
N TYR A 21 14.87 -3.94 -4.17
CA TYR A 21 15.11 -4.56 -5.46
C TYR A 21 15.93 -3.63 -6.34
N GLU A 22 16.90 -4.18 -7.02
CA GLU A 22 17.72 -3.46 -7.98
C GLU A 22 17.23 -3.76 -9.38
N ALA A 23 17.04 -2.73 -10.19
CA ALA A 23 16.69 -2.86 -11.59
C ALA A 23 17.69 -2.09 -12.44
N ARG A 24 18.16 -2.75 -13.51
CA ARG A 24 19.04 -2.12 -14.48
C ARG A 24 18.23 -1.27 -15.44
N ILE A 25 18.70 -0.06 -15.73
CA ILE A 25 18.10 0.81 -16.75
C ILE A 25 18.68 0.42 -18.10
N LYS A 26 17.84 -0.11 -18.99
CA LYS A 26 18.24 -0.46 -20.36
C LYS A 26 18.25 0.72 -21.30
N LYS A 27 17.23 1.58 -21.17
CA LYS A 27 17.01 2.69 -22.09
C LYS A 27 16.34 3.83 -21.35
N LYS A 28 16.70 5.04 -21.74
CA LYS A 28 16.07 6.27 -21.25
C LYS A 28 15.39 6.97 -22.42
N THR A 29 14.13 7.31 -22.26
CA THR A 29 13.40 8.18 -23.16
C THR A 29 13.22 9.56 -22.54
N LYS A 30 12.44 10.42 -23.17
CA LYS A 30 12.17 11.76 -22.68
C LYS A 30 11.36 11.79 -21.38
N GLU A 31 10.54 10.74 -21.13
CA GLU A 31 9.60 10.71 -20.02
C GLU A 31 9.68 9.42 -19.17
N HIS A 32 10.47 8.44 -19.61
CA HIS A 32 10.49 7.12 -19.01
C HIS A 32 11.87 6.51 -18.96
N TYR A 33 12.09 5.62 -17.98
CA TYR A 33 13.11 4.59 -18.04
C TYR A 33 12.50 3.26 -18.48
N PHE A 34 13.23 2.49 -19.28
CA PHE A 34 12.91 1.10 -19.53
C PHE A 34 13.84 0.23 -18.70
N LEU A 35 13.25 -0.57 -17.82
CA LEU A 35 13.97 -1.38 -16.85
C LEU A 35 14.04 -2.83 -17.30
N ASP A 36 15.20 -3.44 -17.05
CA ASP A 36 15.38 -4.87 -17.22
C ASP A 36 14.85 -5.58 -15.97
N VAL A 37 13.68 -6.20 -16.08
CA VAL A 37 13.06 -6.95 -14.98
C VAL A 37 13.19 -8.47 -15.17
N GLY A 38 13.97 -8.90 -16.15
CA GLY A 38 14.15 -10.31 -16.47
C GLY A 38 13.03 -10.87 -17.36
N ARG A 39 13.16 -12.14 -17.77
CA ARG A 39 12.18 -12.85 -18.61
C ARG A 39 11.86 -12.19 -19.94
N ASN A 40 12.82 -11.49 -20.53
CA ASN A 40 12.64 -10.76 -21.79
C ASN A 40 11.51 -9.71 -21.77
N GLN A 41 11.15 -9.23 -20.60
CA GLN A 41 10.16 -8.17 -20.46
C GLN A 41 10.84 -6.89 -19.97
N ASP A 42 10.52 -5.77 -20.62
CA ASP A 42 10.95 -4.46 -20.18
C ASP A 42 9.81 -3.80 -19.41
N LYS A 43 10.10 -3.31 -18.21
CA LYS A 43 9.16 -2.50 -17.46
C LYS A 43 9.40 -1.03 -17.76
N MET A 44 8.35 -0.34 -18.18
CA MET A 44 8.38 1.11 -18.37
C MET A 44 8.11 1.82 -17.05
N LEU A 45 9.04 2.67 -16.63
CA LEU A 45 8.91 3.45 -15.41
C LEU A 45 8.88 4.95 -15.76
N PRO A 46 7.73 5.62 -15.64
CA PRO A 46 7.66 7.07 -15.84
C PRO A 46 8.52 7.81 -14.81
N PHE A 47 9.16 8.89 -15.20
CA PHE A 47 10.00 9.70 -14.29
C PHE A 47 9.22 10.24 -13.11
N ASP A 48 7.93 10.52 -13.29
CA ASP A 48 7.06 11.02 -12.22
C ASP A 48 6.85 10.02 -11.07
N TYR A 49 7.11 8.73 -11.33
CA TYR A 49 6.98 7.70 -10.30
C TYR A 49 8.22 7.60 -9.41
N ILE A 50 9.34 8.20 -9.83
CA ILE A 50 10.57 8.17 -9.04
C ILE A 50 10.40 9.09 -7.83
N SER A 51 10.76 8.60 -6.65
CA SER A 51 10.59 9.27 -5.35
C SER A 51 9.13 9.54 -4.98
N SER A 52 8.19 8.91 -5.67
CA SER A 52 6.76 8.97 -5.37
C SER A 52 6.36 7.71 -4.62
N ILE A 53 5.85 7.88 -3.40
CA ILE A 53 5.45 6.75 -2.56
C ILE A 53 4.08 6.25 -3.00
N TYR A 54 4.01 4.98 -3.37
CA TYR A 54 2.76 4.30 -3.65
C TYR A 54 2.29 3.59 -2.39
N LYS A 55 1.06 3.90 -1.97
CA LYS A 55 0.48 3.41 -0.72
C LYS A 55 -0.70 2.49 -1.01
N ASP A 56 -0.68 1.34 -0.38
CA ASP A 56 -1.81 0.41 -0.34
C ASP A 56 -2.17 0.13 1.12
N ASN A 57 -3.22 -0.64 1.39
CA ASN A 57 -3.72 -0.87 2.75
C ASN A 57 -2.66 -1.46 3.69
N ASN A 58 -1.81 -2.32 3.17
CA ASN A 58 -0.82 -3.05 3.96
C ASN A 58 0.59 -2.98 3.36
N SER A 59 0.83 -2.05 2.46
CA SER A 59 2.13 -1.93 1.81
C SER A 59 2.47 -0.49 1.41
N LEU A 60 3.76 -0.25 1.29
CA LEU A 60 4.33 0.98 0.75
C LEU A 60 5.42 0.61 -0.26
N MET A 61 5.51 1.35 -1.34
CA MET A 61 6.49 1.12 -2.39
C MET A 61 6.97 2.44 -2.97
N VAL A 62 8.26 2.51 -3.29
CA VAL A 62 8.84 3.65 -3.98
C VAL A 62 9.96 3.18 -4.91
N TRP A 63 10.05 3.83 -6.07
CA TRP A 63 11.22 3.73 -6.93
C TRP A 63 12.14 4.91 -6.63
N CYS A 64 13.41 4.65 -6.36
CA CYS A 64 14.35 5.68 -5.94
C CYS A 64 15.76 5.42 -6.41
N GLU A 65 16.61 6.44 -6.29
CA GLU A 65 18.04 6.32 -6.49
C GLU A 65 18.71 5.65 -5.28
N GLU A 66 19.89 5.09 -5.48
CA GLU A 66 20.64 4.40 -4.42
C GLU A 66 20.82 5.26 -3.17
N LYS A 67 21.09 6.54 -3.34
CA LYS A 67 21.30 7.48 -2.22
C LYS A 67 20.11 7.63 -1.30
N ASP A 68 18.91 7.30 -1.77
CA ASP A 68 17.66 7.49 -1.02
C ASP A 68 17.16 6.20 -0.36
N ILE A 69 17.79 5.06 -0.62
CA ILE A 69 17.39 3.75 -0.09
C ILE A 69 17.29 3.76 1.43
N GLU A 70 18.33 4.22 2.12
CA GLU A 70 18.39 4.21 3.58
C GLU A 70 17.27 5.07 4.19
N HIS A 71 16.95 6.19 3.58
CA HIS A 71 15.86 7.05 4.00
C HIS A 71 14.53 6.30 4.00
N TYR A 72 14.18 5.64 2.90
CA TYR A 72 12.93 4.89 2.80
C TYR A 72 12.90 3.66 3.68
N LYS A 73 14.01 2.98 3.86
CA LYS A 73 14.13 1.87 4.82
C LYS A 73 13.81 2.33 6.25
N GLU A 74 14.15 3.55 6.58
CA GLU A 74 13.94 4.13 7.91
C GLU A 74 12.47 4.55 8.11
N ILE A 75 11.89 5.23 7.13
CA ILE A 75 10.53 5.81 7.29
C ILE A 75 9.41 4.81 7.00
N PHE A 76 9.61 3.82 6.14
CA PHE A 76 8.52 2.91 5.73
C PHE A 76 7.92 2.09 6.86
N PRO A 77 8.71 1.51 7.80
CA PRO A 77 8.12 0.80 8.92
C PRO A 77 7.20 1.69 9.77
N ILE A 78 7.61 2.94 10.00
CA ILE A 78 6.84 3.90 10.79
C ILE A 78 5.56 4.30 10.07
N GLN A 79 5.67 4.68 8.79
CA GLN A 79 4.52 5.06 7.98
C GLN A 79 3.52 3.93 7.81
N LEU A 80 4.00 2.70 7.58
CA LEU A 80 3.14 1.54 7.43
C LEU A 80 2.37 1.24 8.72
N LYS A 81 3.05 1.33 9.86
CA LYS A 81 2.42 1.17 11.16
C LYS A 81 1.30 2.20 11.39
N ASP A 82 1.56 3.47 11.06
CA ASP A 82 0.58 4.55 11.21
C ASP A 82 -0.62 4.33 10.28
N ASN A 83 -0.39 3.91 9.05
CA ASN A 83 -1.45 3.61 8.09
C ASN A 83 -2.37 2.49 8.58
N ILE A 84 -1.78 1.43 9.13
CA ILE A 84 -2.55 0.30 9.67
C ILE A 84 -3.37 0.72 10.88
N LYS A 85 -2.83 1.56 11.75
CA LYS A 85 -3.57 2.12 12.90
C LYS A 85 -4.77 2.93 12.46
N GLU A 86 -4.62 3.77 11.44
CA GLU A 86 -5.74 4.55 10.88
C GLU A 86 -6.85 3.66 10.36
N LEU A 87 -6.49 2.60 9.61
CA LEU A 87 -7.46 1.62 9.10
C LEU A 87 -8.19 0.90 10.23
N MET A 88 -7.47 0.54 11.30
CA MET A 88 -8.06 -0.10 12.46
C MET A 88 -9.07 0.82 13.16
N ASP A 89 -8.74 2.10 13.33
CA ASP A 89 -9.63 3.09 13.93
C ASP A 89 -10.92 3.26 13.12
N VAL A 90 -10.81 3.33 11.80
CA VAL A 90 -11.97 3.41 10.90
C VAL A 90 -12.83 2.16 11.04
N HIS A 91 -12.23 0.99 11.08
CA HIS A 91 -12.94 -0.29 11.22
C HIS A 91 -13.68 -0.37 12.56
N ILE A 92 -13.06 0.04 13.66
CA ILE A 92 -13.68 0.11 14.99
C ILE A 92 -14.91 1.01 14.97
N LYS A 93 -14.83 2.17 14.34
CA LYS A 93 -15.96 3.09 14.20
C LYS A 93 -17.13 2.47 13.46
N HIS A 94 -16.86 1.74 12.37
CA HIS A 94 -17.90 1.04 11.61
C HIS A 94 -18.57 -0.04 12.44
N ILE A 95 -17.81 -0.85 13.16
CA ILE A 95 -18.33 -1.91 14.02
C ILE A 95 -19.20 -1.31 15.14
N SER A 96 -18.75 -0.22 15.75
CA SER A 96 -19.49 0.47 16.82
C SER A 96 -20.84 0.97 16.32
N LYS A 97 -20.89 1.51 15.11
CA LYS A 97 -22.15 1.97 14.48
C LYS A 97 -23.09 0.81 14.22
N ASP A 98 -22.58 -0.32 13.74
CA ASP A 98 -23.38 -1.51 13.50
C ASP A 98 -24.03 -2.02 14.79
N ILE A 99 -23.27 -2.01 15.90
CA ILE A 99 -23.80 -2.38 17.22
C ILE A 99 -24.91 -1.42 17.65
N GLU A 100 -24.72 -0.13 17.47
CA GLU A 100 -25.74 0.89 17.79
C GLU A 100 -27.03 0.65 17.02
N ASP A 101 -26.94 0.33 15.73
CA ASP A 101 -28.11 0.04 14.89
C ASP A 101 -28.87 -1.19 15.38
N ILE A 102 -28.16 -2.24 15.81
CA ILE A 102 -28.76 -3.43 16.40
C ILE A 102 -29.45 -3.09 17.72
N ASP A 103 -28.79 -2.33 18.57
CA ASP A 103 -29.35 -1.90 19.87
C ASP A 103 -30.61 -1.06 19.68
N CYS A 104 -30.64 -0.17 18.68
CA CYS A 104 -31.82 0.60 18.34
C CYS A 104 -33.00 -0.30 17.96
N PHE A 105 -32.75 -1.34 17.18
CA PHE A 105 -33.76 -2.32 16.82
C PHE A 105 -34.30 -3.06 18.06
N LEU A 106 -33.42 -3.49 18.95
CA LEU A 106 -33.78 -4.22 20.18
C LEU A 106 -34.62 -3.36 21.14
N ILE A 107 -34.32 -2.06 21.23
CA ILE A 107 -35.07 -1.13 22.08
C ILE A 107 -36.45 -0.83 21.49
N ASN A 108 -36.52 -0.54 20.20
CA ASN A 108 -37.74 -0.10 19.53
C ASN A 108 -38.66 -1.26 19.14
N LYS A 109 -38.14 -2.48 19.08
CA LYS A 109 -38.90 -3.70 18.70
C LYS A 109 -39.73 -3.50 17.46
N THR A 110 -39.11 -2.96 16.42
CA THR A 110 -39.79 -2.70 15.15
C THR A 110 -40.36 -3.99 14.57
N GLU A 111 -41.65 -3.94 14.11
CA GLU A 111 -42.29 -5.07 13.50
C GLU A 111 -41.60 -5.49 12.20
N ILE A 112 -41.29 -6.78 12.09
CA ILE A 112 -40.66 -7.34 10.92
C ILE A 112 -41.70 -7.94 10.01
N LYS A 113 -41.75 -7.48 8.76
CA LYS A 113 -42.67 -8.01 7.75
C LYS A 113 -42.08 -9.21 7.03
N ILE A 114 -42.89 -10.21 6.79
CA ILE A 114 -42.50 -11.36 5.99
C ILE A 114 -42.40 -10.93 4.53
N GLN A 115 -41.28 -11.21 3.90
CA GLN A 115 -41.03 -10.90 2.50
C GLN A 115 -41.06 -12.18 1.67
N LYS A 116 -41.51 -12.06 0.44
CA LYS A 116 -41.46 -13.18 -0.53
C LYS A 116 -40.11 -13.16 -1.25
N LEU A 117 -39.54 -14.33 -1.39
CA LEU A 117 -38.30 -14.49 -2.16
C LEU A 117 -38.56 -14.35 -3.67
#